data_9c11ea721040a4455e3be94313b00d8d
#
_entry.id   9c11ea721040a4455e3be94313b00d8d
#
_cell.length_a   1.000
_cell.length_b   1.000
_cell.length_c   1.000
_cell.angle_alpha   90.00
_cell.angle_beta   90.00
_cell.angle_gamma   90.00
#
_symmetry.space_group_name_H-M   'P 1'
#
loop_
_entity.id
_entity.type
_entity.pdbx_description
1 polymer ?
#
loop_
_entity_poly.entity_id
_entity_poly.type
_entity_poly.pdbx_seq_one_letter_code
_entity_poly.pdbx_strand_id
1 'polypeptide(L)'
;MFGVGEMRGPSSAGHPVFVISGEEKMSDLSRIAAASLLVATVALVPMATSAEAQRFIPDIIISSTVPGNGDLNPYGVAFVPPGFPSGGTIVSGDILISNFNNKRNRQGTGTTIVKFTPNDGVIAPQGQATTFFTSSAIGLTTALGVLNAGFVLVGNLPNSHGKLSPGSLQLIDRTGKLTQTITDKLDGPWDLTIADHTDTATVFVSNVLNGTVTRLNLTNLTGPPNAVQVKAVVIGSGYTVQPNAAALILGPTGLAYDAAADTLYVASTADNQIFAVSQAGTRMSSAGRGTLIFEDEHLRGPLALAFAPNGDLVTSNGDAVNADPTQPSEIVEFTKSGKFIGQFDVDAGQGGAFGLAIALVGGDTARLATVDDNTNSIIVIDQSVVP
;
A
#
# COMPACT_ATOMS: atom_id res chain seq x y z
N MET A 1 -23.13 35.61 52.17
CA MET A 1 -24.58 35.49 52.02
C MET A 1 -24.81 34.15 51.33
N PHE A 2 -24.99 33.10 52.11
CA PHE A 2 -26.22 32.35 52.47
C PHE A 2 -27.01 31.94 51.23
N GLY A 3 -27.36 30.68 50.99
CA GLY A 3 -27.58 29.48 51.81
C GLY A 3 -27.67 28.26 50.91
N VAL A 4 -27.33 27.20 51.27
CA VAL A 4 -27.68 25.96 52.02
C VAL A 4 -29.15 25.52 51.83
N GLY A 5 -29.31 24.25 51.48
CA GLY A 5 -30.55 23.47 51.50
C GLY A 5 -30.38 22.21 50.67
N GLU A 6 -29.92 21.19 51.19
CA GLU A 6 -30.34 20.00 51.96
C GLU A 6 -31.33 19.05 51.24
N MET A 7 -30.84 17.88 51.04
CA MET A 7 -31.29 16.48 51.17
C MET A 7 -32.78 16.15 51.27
N ARG A 8 -33.19 15.06 50.63
CA ARG A 8 -33.76 13.83 51.17
C ARG A 8 -34.07 12.79 50.09
N GLY A 9 -33.54 11.54 50.26
CA GLY A 9 -34.16 10.31 49.74
C GLY A 9 -35.10 9.75 50.86
N PRO A 10 -35.48 8.44 50.91
CA PRO A 10 -35.64 7.38 49.94
C PRO A 10 -37.02 6.68 50.07
N SER A 11 -37.42 5.72 49.24
CA SER A 11 -38.36 4.61 49.56
C SER A 11 -38.58 3.75 48.29
N SER A 12 -38.15 2.53 48.23
CA SER A 12 -38.53 1.18 48.63
C SER A 12 -39.93 0.69 48.18
N ALA A 13 -39.90 -0.57 47.70
CA ALA A 13 -40.95 -1.61 47.53
C ALA A 13 -41.66 -1.58 46.15
N GLY A 14 -41.99 -2.69 45.53
CA GLY A 14 -42.02 -4.09 45.88
C GLY A 14 -42.47 -4.91 44.70
N HIS A 15 -42.15 -6.16 44.67
CA HIS A 15 -42.60 -7.20 43.76
C HIS A 15 -44.10 -7.51 43.92
N PRO A 16 -44.73 -8.13 42.92
CA PRO A 16 -45.47 -9.33 43.20
C PRO A 16 -45.12 -10.52 42.31
N VAL A 17 -44.96 -11.62 42.98
CA VAL A 17 -44.98 -13.01 42.49
C VAL A 17 -46.43 -13.37 42.19
N PHE A 18 -46.69 -13.98 41.09
CA PHE A 18 -47.94 -14.73 40.85
C PHE A 18 -47.64 -16.23 40.65
N VAL A 19 -48.04 -17.04 41.61
CA VAL A 19 -48.18 -18.48 41.54
C VAL A 19 -49.66 -18.74 41.25
N ILE A 20 -49.95 -19.56 40.24
CA ILE A 20 -51.24 -20.25 40.17
C ILE A 20 -50.97 -21.70 39.85
N SER A 21 -51.35 -22.52 40.81
CA SER A 21 -51.54 -23.98 40.77
C SER A 21 -52.87 -24.33 40.15
N GLY A 22 -52.96 -25.46 39.47
CA GLY A 22 -54.22 -26.02 39.00
C GLY A 22 -54.00 -27.42 38.44
N GLU A 23 -54.11 -28.44 39.30
CA GLU A 23 -54.38 -29.85 38.93
C GLU A 23 -55.82 -30.02 38.43
N GLU A 24 -56.03 -30.90 37.42
CA GLU A 24 -57.09 -31.90 37.36
C GLU A 24 -56.94 -32.80 36.12
N LYS A 25 -56.71 -34.04 36.35
CA LYS A 25 -57.43 -35.30 36.28
C LYS A 25 -57.51 -35.98 34.87
N MET A 26 -57.04 -37.23 35.00
CA MET A 26 -57.07 -38.34 34.03
C MET A 26 -58.49 -38.73 33.55
N SER A 27 -58.61 -39.17 32.34
CA SER A 27 -59.31 -40.44 31.97
C SER A 27 -59.06 -40.87 30.52
N ASP A 28 -58.59 -42.05 30.43
CA ASP A 28 -58.94 -43.26 29.63
C ASP A 28 -58.65 -43.35 28.11
N LEU A 29 -57.78 -44.32 27.90
CA LEU A 29 -57.84 -45.46 26.95
C LEU A 29 -58.07 -45.22 25.44
N SER A 30 -57.02 -45.50 24.66
CA SER A 30 -57.03 -46.79 23.89
C SER A 30 -55.81 -46.93 22.96
N ARG A 31 -55.24 -48.05 23.02
CA ARG A 31 -54.26 -48.75 22.15
C ARG A 31 -54.21 -48.25 20.71
N ILE A 32 -53.00 -48.06 20.17
CA ILE A 32 -52.56 -48.55 18.83
C ILE A 32 -51.03 -48.46 18.73
N ALA A 33 -50.48 -49.64 18.41
CA ALA A 33 -49.24 -49.93 17.66
C ALA A 33 -47.95 -49.14 17.87
N ALA A 34 -46.98 -49.85 18.42
CA ALA A 34 -45.56 -49.53 18.36
C ALA A 34 -45.05 -49.57 16.90
N ALA A 35 -44.54 -48.41 16.43
CA ALA A 35 -43.61 -48.37 15.31
C ALA A 35 -42.30 -47.75 15.88
N SER A 36 -41.31 -48.63 16.08
CA SER A 36 -39.98 -48.24 16.51
C SER A 36 -39.29 -47.43 15.39
N LEU A 37 -39.29 -46.12 15.51
CA LEU A 37 -38.47 -45.27 14.67
C LEU A 37 -37.05 -45.19 15.27
N LEU A 38 -36.12 -45.94 14.69
CA LEU A 38 -34.70 -45.89 15.02
C LEU A 38 -34.16 -44.55 14.46
N VAL A 39 -34.11 -43.50 15.29
CA VAL A 39 -33.41 -42.25 14.96
C VAL A 39 -31.92 -42.51 15.16
N ALA A 40 -31.23 -42.76 14.05
CA ALA A 40 -29.77 -42.77 14.06
C ALA A 40 -29.30 -41.31 14.26
N THR A 41 -28.92 -40.97 15.49
CA THR A 41 -28.17 -39.73 15.80
C THR A 41 -26.77 -39.89 15.21
N VAL A 42 -26.56 -39.31 14.01
CA VAL A 42 -25.22 -39.06 13.48
C VAL A 42 -24.60 -38.01 14.39
N ALA A 43 -23.74 -38.44 15.29
CA ALA A 43 -22.87 -37.53 16.04
C ALA A 43 -21.94 -36.86 15.00
N LEU A 44 -22.22 -35.60 14.66
CA LEU A 44 -21.20 -34.74 14.03
C LEU A 44 -20.06 -34.61 15.03
N VAL A 45 -19.02 -35.40 14.83
CA VAL A 45 -17.73 -35.15 15.48
C VAL A 45 -17.22 -33.85 14.86
N PRO A 46 -17.06 -32.75 15.61
CA PRO A 46 -16.40 -31.60 15.08
C PRO A 46 -14.98 -32.04 14.67
N MET A 47 -14.66 -32.01 13.39
CA MET A 47 -13.27 -32.07 12.96
C MET A 47 -12.62 -30.82 13.54
N ALA A 48 -11.85 -31.02 14.60
CA ALA A 48 -10.92 -30.02 15.07
C ALA A 48 -9.96 -29.75 13.88
N THR A 49 -10.18 -28.65 13.20
CA THR A 49 -9.14 -28.10 12.33
C THR A 49 -7.95 -27.91 13.23
N SER A 50 -6.87 -28.66 12.99
CA SER A 50 -5.59 -28.41 13.64
C SER A 50 -5.26 -26.96 13.37
N ALA A 51 -5.27 -26.13 14.41
CA ALA A 51 -4.67 -24.80 14.31
C ALA A 51 -3.22 -25.06 13.88
N GLU A 52 -2.86 -24.64 12.67
CA GLU A 52 -1.45 -24.64 12.28
C GLU A 52 -0.71 -23.86 13.34
N ALA A 53 0.40 -24.42 13.82
CA ALA A 53 1.22 -23.75 14.82
C ALA A 53 1.68 -22.42 14.21
N GLN A 54 1.20 -21.31 14.79
CA GLN A 54 1.55 -19.97 14.32
C GLN A 54 3.07 -19.77 14.42
N ARG A 55 3.72 -19.43 13.31
CA ARG A 55 5.15 -19.15 13.29
C ARG A 55 5.44 -17.93 14.15
N PHE A 56 6.38 -18.08 15.08
CA PHE A 56 6.86 -16.97 15.92
C PHE A 56 7.90 -16.12 15.17
N ILE A 57 8.77 -16.78 14.39
CA ILE A 57 9.80 -16.09 13.60
C ILE A 57 9.21 -15.78 12.23
N PRO A 58 9.18 -14.49 11.79
CA PRO A 58 8.66 -14.12 10.49
C PRO A 58 9.50 -14.74 9.35
N ASP A 59 8.86 -15.08 8.24
CA ASP A 59 9.56 -15.41 7.00
C ASP A 59 10.09 -14.12 6.39
N ILE A 60 11.40 -14.05 6.21
CA ILE A 60 12.06 -12.92 5.53
C ILE A 60 12.75 -13.48 4.29
N ILE A 61 12.40 -12.94 3.13
CA ILE A 61 13.02 -13.29 1.85
C ILE A 61 13.75 -12.06 1.34
N ILE A 62 15.02 -12.22 0.96
CA ILE A 62 15.84 -11.16 0.37
C ILE A 62 16.32 -11.64 -1.01
N SER A 63 16.05 -10.84 -2.04
CA SER A 63 16.44 -11.17 -3.42
C SER A 63 16.98 -9.93 -4.13
N SER A 64 17.95 -10.10 -5.04
CA SER A 64 18.48 -8.98 -5.81
C SER A 64 17.44 -8.42 -6.77
N THR A 65 17.43 -7.09 -6.93
CA THR A 65 16.63 -6.35 -7.92
C THR A 65 17.45 -5.98 -9.17
N VAL A 66 18.72 -6.38 -9.23
CA VAL A 66 19.64 -6.04 -10.33
C VAL A 66 19.45 -6.98 -11.51
N PRO A 67 18.96 -6.51 -12.66
CA PRO A 67 18.79 -7.31 -13.87
C PRO A 67 20.10 -7.42 -14.70
N GLY A 68 20.06 -8.16 -15.81
CA GLY A 68 21.21 -8.39 -16.67
C GLY A 68 21.81 -7.15 -17.35
N ASN A 69 21.05 -6.05 -17.49
CA ASN A 69 21.58 -4.77 -17.96
C ASN A 69 22.33 -3.98 -16.87
N GLY A 70 22.21 -4.41 -15.59
CA GLY A 70 22.89 -3.84 -14.44
C GLY A 70 22.23 -2.60 -13.87
N ASP A 71 20.97 -2.30 -14.17
CA ASP A 71 20.24 -1.21 -13.51
C ASP A 71 20.18 -1.45 -12.00
N LEU A 72 20.27 -0.36 -11.23
CA LEU A 72 20.46 -0.33 -9.78
C LEU A 72 19.42 0.61 -9.13
N ASN A 73 19.48 0.70 -7.81
CA ASN A 73 18.70 1.60 -6.99
C ASN A 73 17.20 1.34 -7.18
N PRO A 74 16.68 0.26 -6.55
CA PRO A 74 15.27 -0.09 -6.62
C PRO A 74 14.43 0.97 -5.89
N TYR A 75 13.35 1.41 -6.54
CA TYR A 75 12.48 2.48 -6.04
C TYR A 75 11.05 2.03 -5.84
N GLY A 76 10.27 1.82 -6.92
CA GLY A 76 8.87 1.45 -6.83
C GLY A 76 8.67 -0.02 -6.50
N VAL A 77 7.65 -0.31 -5.70
CA VAL A 77 7.23 -1.67 -5.36
C VAL A 77 5.73 -1.79 -5.57
N ALA A 78 5.27 -2.81 -6.28
CA ALA A 78 3.85 -3.07 -6.47
C ALA A 78 3.55 -4.57 -6.54
N PHE A 79 2.51 -5.02 -5.84
CA PHE A 79 1.99 -6.38 -5.96
C PHE A 79 1.11 -6.51 -7.21
N VAL A 80 1.23 -7.64 -7.90
CA VAL A 80 0.25 -8.05 -8.91
C VAL A 80 -0.97 -8.60 -8.18
N PRO A 81 -2.15 -7.93 -8.29
CA PRO A 81 -3.29 -8.23 -7.44
C PRO A 81 -3.94 -9.58 -7.74
N PRO A 82 -4.71 -10.14 -6.79
CA PRO A 82 -5.57 -11.29 -7.03
C PRO A 82 -6.54 -11.04 -8.19
N GLY A 83 -6.71 -12.05 -9.06
CA GLY A 83 -7.59 -11.92 -10.23
C GLY A 83 -6.97 -11.20 -11.43
N PHE A 84 -5.69 -10.84 -11.38
CA PHE A 84 -4.98 -10.28 -12.54
C PHE A 84 -5.09 -11.21 -13.76
N PRO A 85 -5.35 -10.68 -14.98
CA PRO A 85 -5.61 -11.50 -16.16
C PRO A 85 -4.42 -12.38 -16.56
N SER A 86 -4.68 -13.63 -16.85
CA SER A 86 -3.70 -14.60 -17.33
C SER A 86 -3.18 -14.28 -18.75
N GLY A 87 -2.17 -15.01 -19.21
CA GLY A 87 -1.60 -14.89 -20.56
C GLY A 87 -0.60 -13.75 -20.73
N GLY A 88 -0.02 -13.25 -19.62
CA GLY A 88 1.09 -12.33 -19.59
C GLY A 88 2.37 -12.98 -19.09
N THR A 89 3.39 -12.15 -18.83
CA THR A 89 4.68 -12.56 -18.23
C THR A 89 4.70 -12.37 -16.72
N ILE A 90 3.69 -11.72 -16.15
CA ILE A 90 3.45 -11.56 -14.72
C ILE A 90 2.13 -12.22 -14.32
N VAL A 91 2.07 -12.72 -13.10
CA VAL A 91 0.92 -13.42 -12.53
C VAL A 91 0.56 -12.86 -11.15
N SER A 92 -0.66 -13.11 -10.70
CA SER A 92 -1.11 -12.72 -9.36
C SER A 92 -0.13 -13.22 -8.29
N GLY A 93 0.26 -12.32 -7.38
CA GLY A 93 1.22 -12.57 -6.31
C GLY A 93 2.68 -12.23 -6.66
N ASP A 94 3.00 -11.98 -7.94
CA ASP A 94 4.30 -11.40 -8.30
C ASP A 94 4.46 -10.02 -7.67
N ILE A 95 5.69 -9.62 -7.40
CA ILE A 95 6.06 -8.28 -6.96
C ILE A 95 6.88 -7.64 -8.08
N LEU A 96 6.50 -6.43 -8.46
CA LEU A 96 7.21 -5.63 -9.45
C LEU A 96 8.06 -4.58 -8.74
N ILE A 97 9.27 -4.35 -9.25
CA ILE A 97 10.21 -3.37 -8.72
C ILE A 97 10.78 -2.55 -9.88
N SER A 98 10.73 -1.21 -9.78
CA SER A 98 11.36 -0.29 -10.73
C SER A 98 12.77 0.08 -10.28
N ASN A 99 13.72 0.15 -11.21
CA ASN A 99 15.09 0.60 -10.94
C ASN A 99 15.30 2.03 -11.45
N PHE A 100 15.75 2.92 -10.57
CA PHE A 100 15.91 4.35 -10.87
C PHE A 100 17.25 4.69 -11.53
N ASN A 101 18.31 3.94 -11.21
CA ASN A 101 19.67 4.18 -11.66
C ASN A 101 20.13 3.15 -12.69
N ASN A 102 21.01 3.56 -13.58
CA ASN A 102 21.70 2.61 -14.49
C ASN A 102 22.89 1.92 -13.79
N LYS A 103 23.56 1.00 -14.48
CA LYS A 103 24.73 0.25 -13.98
C LYS A 103 25.93 1.09 -13.51
N ARG A 104 25.93 2.40 -13.74
CA ARG A 104 26.93 3.36 -13.22
C ARG A 104 26.42 4.10 -12.01
N ASN A 105 25.31 3.68 -11.44
CA ASN A 105 24.62 4.28 -10.31
C ASN A 105 24.31 5.80 -10.51
N ARG A 106 23.90 6.17 -11.73
CA ARG A 106 23.51 7.56 -12.02
C ARG A 106 22.02 7.70 -11.80
N GLN A 107 21.64 8.61 -10.90
CA GLN A 107 20.24 8.88 -10.57
C GLN A 107 19.45 9.36 -11.79
N GLY A 108 18.22 8.86 -11.93
CA GLY A 108 17.30 9.21 -13.00
C GLY A 108 17.68 8.67 -14.39
N THR A 109 18.39 7.54 -14.44
CA THR A 109 18.84 6.93 -15.70
C THR A 109 18.54 5.43 -15.84
N GLY A 110 17.89 4.80 -14.84
CA GLY A 110 17.43 3.41 -14.90
C GLY A 110 16.23 3.24 -15.82
N THR A 111 16.04 2.04 -16.33
CA THR A 111 15.07 1.76 -17.39
C THR A 111 14.24 0.51 -17.15
N THR A 112 14.55 -0.28 -16.11
CA THR A 112 13.94 -1.59 -15.95
C THR A 112 12.91 -1.67 -14.84
N ILE A 113 11.86 -2.45 -15.08
CA ILE A 113 11.03 -3.07 -14.07
C ILE A 113 11.41 -4.54 -14.01
N VAL A 114 11.79 -5.02 -12.83
CA VAL A 114 12.00 -6.45 -12.57
C VAL A 114 10.81 -7.04 -11.84
N LYS A 115 10.64 -8.37 -11.91
CA LYS A 115 9.65 -9.10 -11.16
C LYS A 115 10.32 -10.09 -10.21
N PHE A 116 9.70 -10.25 -9.06
CA PHE A 116 10.03 -11.24 -8.04
C PHE A 116 8.78 -12.07 -7.73
N THR A 117 8.91 -13.39 -7.68
CA THR A 117 7.83 -14.34 -7.35
C THR A 117 8.09 -14.94 -5.96
N PRO A 118 7.47 -14.46 -4.88
CA PRO A 118 7.84 -14.85 -3.52
C PRO A 118 7.73 -16.34 -3.21
N ASN A 119 6.78 -17.02 -3.87
CA ASN A 119 6.41 -18.39 -3.53
C ASN A 119 7.12 -19.47 -4.38
N ASP A 120 8.00 -19.10 -5.32
CA ASP A 120 8.73 -20.07 -6.12
C ASP A 120 10.06 -20.55 -5.49
N GLY A 121 10.43 -19.93 -4.36
CA GLY A 121 11.69 -20.25 -3.65
C GLY A 121 12.94 -19.80 -4.38
N VAL A 122 12.83 -19.06 -5.49
CA VAL A 122 13.95 -18.62 -6.31
C VAL A 122 14.44 -17.26 -5.83
N ILE A 123 15.66 -17.20 -5.32
CA ILE A 123 16.37 -15.97 -4.96
C ILE A 123 17.32 -15.61 -6.10
N ALA A 124 17.13 -14.43 -6.69
CA ALA A 124 18.00 -13.95 -7.76
C ALA A 124 19.32 -13.42 -7.19
N PRO A 125 20.48 -13.90 -7.68
CA PRO A 125 21.76 -13.23 -7.45
C PRO A 125 21.80 -11.87 -8.18
N GLN A 126 22.76 -11.02 -7.82
CA GLN A 126 22.98 -9.76 -8.55
C GLN A 126 23.20 -9.99 -10.06
N GLY A 127 22.56 -9.17 -10.88
CA GLY A 127 22.62 -9.26 -12.33
C GLY A 127 21.71 -10.32 -12.96
N GLN A 128 20.87 -11.00 -12.17
CA GLN A 128 20.00 -12.09 -12.64
C GLN A 128 18.51 -11.87 -12.28
N ALA A 129 18.13 -10.71 -11.72
CA ALA A 129 16.71 -10.41 -11.50
C ALA A 129 15.94 -10.46 -12.83
N THR A 130 14.76 -11.07 -12.80
CA THR A 130 13.95 -11.28 -14.00
C THR A 130 13.33 -9.95 -14.46
N THR A 131 13.71 -9.48 -15.65
CA THR A 131 13.14 -8.26 -16.24
C THR A 131 11.72 -8.52 -16.75
N PHE A 132 10.77 -7.70 -16.29
CA PHE A 132 9.41 -7.65 -16.83
C PHE A 132 9.32 -6.65 -17.99
N PHE A 133 9.91 -5.47 -17.82
CA PHE A 133 9.81 -4.38 -18.80
C PHE A 133 11.13 -3.60 -18.87
N THR A 134 11.48 -3.17 -20.08
CA THR A 134 12.57 -2.22 -20.31
C THR A 134 11.99 -0.99 -21.03
N SER A 135 12.07 0.14 -20.36
CA SER A 135 11.58 1.42 -20.89
C SER A 135 12.57 2.05 -21.87
N SER A 136 12.04 2.73 -22.88
CA SER A 136 12.81 3.70 -23.69
C SER A 136 12.98 5.04 -22.99
N ALA A 137 12.16 5.33 -21.96
CA ALA A 137 12.30 6.50 -21.09
C ALA A 137 13.16 6.14 -19.88
N ILE A 138 14.07 7.02 -19.48
CA ILE A 138 14.99 6.80 -18.35
C ILE A 138 14.42 7.33 -17.04
N GLY A 139 14.96 6.84 -15.90
CA GLY A 139 14.67 7.33 -14.57
C GLY A 139 13.32 6.87 -14.04
N LEU A 140 13.06 5.54 -14.01
CA LEU A 140 11.83 4.98 -13.43
C LEU A 140 11.80 5.26 -11.94
N THR A 141 10.68 5.83 -11.47
CA THR A 141 10.48 6.32 -10.10
C THR A 141 9.75 5.32 -9.21
N THR A 142 9.41 5.71 -7.99
CA THR A 142 8.54 4.95 -7.08
C THR A 142 7.11 4.81 -7.61
N ALA A 143 6.67 5.69 -8.52
CA ALA A 143 5.36 5.60 -9.16
C ALA A 143 5.20 4.29 -9.95
N LEU A 144 4.85 3.22 -9.25
CA LEU A 144 4.63 1.88 -9.80
C LEU A 144 3.32 1.32 -9.26
N GLY A 145 2.46 0.84 -10.15
CA GLY A 145 1.18 0.26 -9.75
C GLY A 145 0.61 -0.70 -10.79
N VAL A 146 -0.25 -1.61 -10.34
CA VAL A 146 -0.84 -2.66 -11.18
C VAL A 146 -2.36 -2.52 -11.17
N LEU A 147 -2.98 -2.58 -12.35
CA LEU A 147 -4.41 -2.48 -12.57
C LEU A 147 -5.02 -3.86 -12.87
N ASN A 148 -6.18 -4.17 -12.27
CA ASN A 148 -6.90 -5.42 -12.48
C ASN A 148 -7.28 -5.68 -13.96
N ALA A 149 -7.35 -4.63 -14.77
CA ALA A 149 -7.55 -4.75 -16.22
C ALA A 149 -6.34 -5.35 -16.98
N GLY A 150 -5.22 -5.62 -16.30
CA GLY A 150 -4.04 -6.24 -16.91
C GLY A 150 -2.98 -5.23 -17.37
N PHE A 151 -2.91 -4.07 -16.73
CA PHE A 151 -1.90 -3.06 -17.01
C PHE A 151 -1.01 -2.78 -15.81
N VAL A 152 0.19 -2.30 -16.10
CA VAL A 152 1.15 -1.75 -15.14
C VAL A 152 1.37 -0.28 -15.49
N LEU A 153 1.34 0.57 -14.47
CA LEU A 153 1.71 1.99 -14.58
C LEU A 153 3.09 2.19 -13.96
N VAL A 154 3.98 2.93 -14.64
CA VAL A 154 5.24 3.37 -14.06
C VAL A 154 5.54 4.82 -14.42
N GLY A 155 5.97 5.60 -13.41
CA GLY A 155 6.45 6.96 -13.60
C GLY A 155 7.93 7.02 -13.98
N ASN A 156 8.34 8.17 -14.52
CA ASN A 156 9.76 8.43 -14.72
C ASN A 156 10.12 9.91 -14.53
N LEU A 157 11.34 10.13 -14.04
CA LEU A 157 11.98 11.45 -13.90
C LEU A 157 13.32 11.42 -14.63
N PRO A 158 13.36 11.77 -15.93
CA PRO A 158 14.59 11.71 -16.71
C PRO A 158 15.64 12.70 -16.23
N ASN A 159 16.87 12.20 -16.01
CA ASN A 159 18.04 13.01 -15.72
C ASN A 159 19.05 12.91 -16.86
N SER A 160 19.07 13.90 -17.76
CA SER A 160 20.07 13.99 -18.82
C SER A 160 21.17 14.95 -18.43
N HIS A 161 22.32 14.41 -17.99
CA HIS A 161 23.53 15.19 -17.62
C HIS A 161 23.26 16.29 -16.57
N GLY A 162 22.44 15.97 -15.54
CA GLY A 162 22.06 16.89 -14.48
C GLY A 162 20.87 17.80 -14.80
N LYS A 163 20.29 17.66 -15.99
CA LYS A 163 19.07 18.38 -16.37
C LYS A 163 17.88 17.44 -16.23
N LEU A 164 16.97 17.76 -15.32
CA LEU A 164 15.70 17.06 -15.14
C LEU A 164 14.70 17.46 -16.21
N SER A 165 13.84 16.52 -16.56
CA SER A 165 12.72 16.72 -17.50
C SER A 165 11.40 16.30 -16.85
N PRO A 166 10.24 16.82 -17.29
CA PRO A 166 8.95 16.55 -16.67
C PRO A 166 8.57 15.08 -16.52
N GLY A 167 9.10 14.21 -17.40
CA GLY A 167 8.77 12.78 -17.36
C GLY A 167 7.34 12.47 -17.80
N SER A 168 6.87 11.29 -17.44
CA SER A 168 5.57 10.76 -17.84
C SER A 168 5.16 9.57 -16.97
N LEU A 169 3.89 9.14 -17.05
CA LEU A 169 3.47 7.79 -16.72
C LEU A 169 3.40 6.93 -17.97
N GLN A 170 3.93 5.73 -17.91
CA GLN A 170 3.88 4.72 -18.95
C GLN A 170 2.84 3.66 -18.58
N LEU A 171 1.90 3.38 -19.48
CA LEU A 171 0.94 2.29 -19.35
C LEU A 171 1.46 1.10 -20.15
N ILE A 172 1.70 -0.01 -19.45
CA ILE A 172 2.36 -1.22 -19.97
C ILE A 172 1.36 -2.37 -19.83
N ASP A 173 1.20 -3.20 -20.87
CA ASP A 173 0.33 -4.37 -20.78
C ASP A 173 1.00 -5.54 -20.00
N ARG A 174 0.22 -6.56 -19.67
CA ARG A 174 0.67 -7.73 -18.90
C ARG A 174 1.77 -8.55 -19.58
N THR A 175 2.08 -8.27 -20.85
CA THR A 175 3.19 -8.92 -21.59
C THR A 175 4.48 -8.13 -21.53
N GLY A 176 4.49 -6.96 -20.88
CA GLY A 176 5.64 -6.05 -20.82
C GLY A 176 5.76 -5.12 -22.04
N LYS A 177 4.65 -4.84 -22.74
CA LYS A 177 4.65 -3.93 -23.88
C LYS A 177 4.06 -2.58 -23.51
N LEU A 178 4.78 -1.49 -23.83
CA LEU A 178 4.26 -0.12 -23.70
C LEU A 178 3.06 0.09 -24.63
N THR A 179 1.92 0.51 -24.09
CA THR A 179 0.68 0.79 -24.82
C THR A 179 0.39 2.27 -24.93
N GLN A 180 0.69 3.04 -23.89
CA GLN A 180 0.39 4.48 -23.86
C GLN A 180 1.36 5.23 -22.94
N THR A 181 1.60 6.51 -23.27
CA THR A 181 2.35 7.46 -22.42
C THR A 181 1.41 8.59 -22.03
N ILE A 182 1.36 8.92 -20.75
CA ILE A 182 0.50 9.95 -20.16
C ILE A 182 1.39 11.07 -19.65
N THR A 183 1.11 12.32 -20.05
CA THR A 183 1.88 13.51 -19.66
C THR A 183 1.02 14.65 -19.12
N ASP A 184 -0.30 14.57 -19.25
CA ASP A 184 -1.19 15.68 -18.86
C ASP A 184 -1.11 15.95 -17.35
N LYS A 185 -0.74 17.18 -16.99
CA LYS A 185 -0.55 17.68 -15.62
C LYS A 185 0.42 16.84 -14.76
N LEU A 186 1.41 16.22 -15.42
CA LEU A 186 2.50 15.53 -14.76
C LEU A 186 3.79 16.33 -14.92
N ASP A 187 4.56 16.41 -13.82
CA ASP A 187 5.83 17.14 -13.79
C ASP A 187 6.78 16.48 -12.78
N GLY A 188 7.50 15.47 -13.24
CA GLY A 188 8.30 14.57 -12.42
C GLY A 188 7.42 13.63 -11.57
N PRO A 189 6.61 12.75 -12.18
CA PRO A 189 5.82 11.78 -11.43
C PRO A 189 6.74 10.89 -10.58
N TRP A 190 6.59 10.99 -9.25
CA TRP A 190 7.49 10.31 -8.32
C TRP A 190 6.88 9.08 -7.70
N ASP A 191 5.66 9.19 -7.17
CA ASP A 191 4.91 8.05 -6.63
C ASP A 191 3.46 8.08 -7.08
N LEU A 192 2.75 6.95 -6.93
CA LEU A 192 1.33 6.85 -7.24
C LEU A 192 0.60 5.89 -6.29
N THR A 193 -0.70 6.14 -6.14
CA THR A 193 -1.63 5.17 -5.54
C THR A 193 -2.89 5.06 -6.39
N ILE A 194 -3.56 3.91 -6.35
CA ILE A 194 -4.65 3.55 -7.27
C ILE A 194 -5.91 3.13 -6.50
N ALA A 195 -7.05 3.67 -6.91
CA ALA A 195 -8.36 3.09 -6.65
C ALA A 195 -8.87 2.44 -7.94
N ASP A 196 -8.86 1.11 -7.99
CA ASP A 196 -9.13 0.32 -9.20
C ASP A 196 -10.55 -0.24 -9.19
N HIS A 197 -11.26 -0.04 -10.30
CA HIS A 197 -12.63 -0.54 -10.55
C HIS A 197 -12.69 -1.38 -11.84
N THR A 198 -11.58 -2.00 -12.23
CA THR A 198 -11.38 -2.86 -13.40
C THR A 198 -11.48 -2.10 -14.73
N ASP A 199 -12.65 -1.62 -15.15
CA ASP A 199 -12.79 -0.85 -16.41
C ASP A 199 -12.44 0.64 -16.24
N THR A 200 -12.43 1.11 -15.01
CA THR A 200 -12.03 2.47 -14.65
C THR A 200 -11.07 2.45 -13.47
N ALA A 201 -10.21 3.45 -13.37
CA ALA A 201 -9.36 3.63 -12.21
C ALA A 201 -9.17 5.12 -11.91
N THR A 202 -9.04 5.43 -10.62
CA THR A 202 -8.55 6.72 -10.15
C THR A 202 -7.10 6.53 -9.69
N VAL A 203 -6.18 7.25 -10.34
CA VAL A 203 -4.75 7.22 -10.03
C VAL A 203 -4.34 8.58 -9.50
N PHE A 204 -3.75 8.61 -8.33
CA PHE A 204 -3.15 9.81 -7.76
C PHE A 204 -1.65 9.76 -7.98
N VAL A 205 -1.06 10.87 -8.38
CA VAL A 205 0.36 10.97 -8.75
C VAL A 205 0.98 12.18 -8.08
N SER A 206 2.06 12.00 -7.35
CA SER A 206 2.87 13.10 -6.83
C SER A 206 3.87 13.59 -7.88
N ASN A 207 4.05 14.91 -7.99
CA ASN A 207 4.91 15.55 -8.96
C ASN A 207 6.02 16.34 -8.26
N VAL A 208 7.24 15.80 -8.25
CA VAL A 208 8.36 16.38 -7.47
C VAL A 208 8.92 17.65 -8.08
N LEU A 209 8.72 17.95 -9.37
CA LEU A 209 9.31 19.13 -10.00
C LEU A 209 8.51 20.40 -9.73
N ASN A 210 7.22 20.30 -9.45
CA ASN A 210 6.36 21.48 -9.24
C ASN A 210 5.57 21.45 -7.93
N GLY A 211 5.78 20.46 -7.07
CA GLY A 211 5.15 20.37 -5.76
C GLY A 211 3.62 20.18 -5.82
N THR A 212 3.13 19.39 -6.78
CA THR A 212 1.70 19.14 -6.97
C THR A 212 1.35 17.66 -6.81
N VAL A 213 0.07 17.40 -6.57
CA VAL A 213 -0.53 16.06 -6.70
C VAL A 213 -1.62 16.11 -7.74
N THR A 214 -1.54 15.21 -8.71
CA THR A 214 -2.50 15.09 -9.82
C THR A 214 -3.35 13.84 -9.63
N ARG A 215 -4.67 13.99 -9.77
CA ARG A 215 -5.59 12.87 -9.95
C ARG A 215 -5.82 12.62 -11.44
N LEU A 216 -5.62 11.38 -11.86
CA LEU A 216 -5.94 10.88 -13.20
C LEU A 216 -7.15 9.96 -13.09
N ASN A 217 -8.21 10.23 -13.82
CA ASN A 217 -9.32 9.30 -13.99
C ASN A 217 -9.14 8.58 -15.35
N LEU A 218 -8.89 7.27 -15.26
CA LEU A 218 -8.74 6.39 -16.40
C LEU A 218 -10.05 5.68 -16.68
N THR A 219 -10.43 5.56 -17.94
CA THR A 219 -11.64 4.85 -18.39
C THR A 219 -11.36 4.00 -19.62
N ASN A 220 -12.21 2.99 -19.83
CA ASN A 220 -12.09 2.04 -20.93
C ASN A 220 -10.83 1.16 -20.86
N LEU A 221 -10.49 0.75 -19.64
CA LEU A 221 -9.31 -0.10 -19.35
C LEU A 221 -9.47 -1.51 -19.91
N THR A 222 -10.70 -2.03 -20.03
CA THR A 222 -11.00 -3.35 -20.60
C THR A 222 -11.28 -3.30 -22.11
N GLY A 223 -11.25 -2.11 -22.71
CA GLY A 223 -11.45 -1.90 -24.13
C GLY A 223 -10.25 -2.30 -25.00
N PRO A 224 -10.30 -1.99 -26.32
CA PRO A 224 -9.19 -2.26 -27.23
C PRO A 224 -7.88 -1.59 -26.76
N PRO A 225 -6.72 -2.17 -27.08
CA PRO A 225 -5.43 -1.55 -26.80
C PRO A 225 -5.37 -0.10 -27.34
N ASN A 226 -4.80 0.82 -26.57
CA ASN A 226 -4.71 2.26 -26.84
C ASN A 226 -6.04 3.04 -26.79
N ALA A 227 -7.10 2.47 -26.24
CA ALA A 227 -8.40 3.14 -26.09
C ALA A 227 -8.58 3.79 -24.70
N VAL A 228 -7.61 3.68 -23.81
CA VAL A 228 -7.67 4.24 -22.46
C VAL A 228 -7.75 5.76 -22.51
N GLN A 229 -8.82 6.32 -21.96
CA GLN A 229 -9.00 7.76 -21.85
C GLN A 229 -8.54 8.25 -20.49
N VAL A 230 -7.92 9.42 -20.45
CA VAL A 230 -7.36 10.01 -19.24
C VAL A 230 -7.90 11.42 -19.04
N LYS A 231 -8.39 11.72 -17.83
CA LYS A 231 -8.74 13.08 -17.40
C LYS A 231 -7.91 13.43 -16.19
N ALA A 232 -7.14 14.52 -16.27
CA ALA A 232 -6.25 14.95 -15.21
C ALA A 232 -6.77 16.18 -14.46
N VAL A 233 -6.67 16.17 -13.12
CA VAL A 233 -7.00 17.30 -12.24
C VAL A 233 -5.90 17.44 -11.19
N VAL A 234 -5.33 18.63 -11.01
CA VAL A 234 -4.45 18.93 -9.88
C VAL A 234 -5.30 19.09 -8.63
N ILE A 235 -5.07 18.24 -7.63
CA ILE A 235 -5.88 18.19 -6.40
C ILE A 235 -5.12 18.64 -5.15
N GLY A 236 -3.78 18.63 -5.20
CA GLY A 236 -2.88 19.13 -4.16
C GLY A 236 -1.80 20.03 -4.76
N SER A 237 -1.28 21.00 -4.00
CA SER A 237 -0.22 21.89 -4.46
C SER A 237 0.46 22.64 -3.32
N GLY A 238 1.64 23.21 -3.57
CA GLY A 238 2.38 24.01 -2.59
C GLY A 238 3.22 23.15 -1.64
N TYR A 239 3.47 21.89 -1.97
CA TYR A 239 4.46 21.07 -1.30
C TYR A 239 5.85 21.62 -1.61
N THR A 240 6.76 21.61 -0.63
CA THR A 240 8.12 22.14 -0.80
C THR A 240 8.88 21.31 -1.81
N VAL A 241 9.52 21.99 -2.76
CA VAL A 241 10.40 21.39 -3.77
C VAL A 241 11.78 21.99 -3.63
N GLN A 242 12.80 21.13 -3.50
CA GLN A 242 14.19 21.58 -3.43
C GLN A 242 15.17 20.57 -4.02
N PRO A 243 16.21 21.02 -4.75
CA PRO A 243 17.32 20.15 -5.15
C PRO A 243 18.02 19.55 -3.94
N ASN A 244 18.46 18.30 -4.06
CA ASN A 244 19.20 17.59 -3.03
C ASN A 244 20.31 16.73 -3.65
N ALA A 245 21.50 16.75 -3.04
CA ALA A 245 22.66 16.01 -3.59
C ALA A 245 22.52 14.49 -3.43
N ALA A 246 21.86 14.02 -2.37
CA ALA A 246 21.65 12.59 -2.11
C ALA A 246 20.47 12.03 -2.89
N ALA A 247 19.38 12.81 -3.05
CA ALA A 247 18.11 12.35 -3.61
C ALA A 247 17.71 13.04 -4.92
N LEU A 248 18.64 13.73 -5.61
CA LEU A 248 18.42 14.48 -6.84
C LEU A 248 17.46 15.68 -6.64
N ILE A 249 16.25 15.44 -6.16
CA ILE A 249 15.24 16.45 -5.86
C ILE A 249 14.28 15.91 -4.77
N LEU A 250 13.86 16.78 -3.87
CA LEU A 250 12.84 16.51 -2.87
C LEU A 250 11.56 17.23 -3.22
N GLY A 251 10.41 16.60 -2.93
CA GLY A 251 9.08 17.14 -3.18
C GLY A 251 8.01 16.30 -2.50
N PRO A 252 6.76 16.35 -2.95
CA PRO A 252 5.75 15.36 -2.57
C PRO A 252 6.12 14.02 -3.17
N THR A 253 6.04 12.95 -2.36
CA THR A 253 6.47 11.60 -2.73
C THR A 253 5.36 10.59 -2.45
N GLY A 254 5.47 9.78 -1.39
CA GLY A 254 4.57 8.68 -1.07
C GLY A 254 3.10 9.06 -0.99
N LEU A 255 2.24 8.22 -1.54
CA LEU A 255 0.80 8.43 -1.60
C LEU A 255 0.04 7.20 -1.11
N ALA A 256 -0.94 7.40 -0.20
CA ALA A 256 -1.89 6.37 0.20
C ALA A 256 -3.33 6.92 0.18
N TYR A 257 -4.25 6.20 -0.46
CA TYR A 257 -5.63 6.66 -0.62
C TYR A 257 -6.61 5.81 0.19
N ASP A 258 -7.33 6.45 1.11
CA ASP A 258 -8.46 5.87 1.84
C ASP A 258 -9.74 6.12 1.04
N ALA A 259 -10.18 5.12 0.29
CA ALA A 259 -11.37 5.20 -0.55
C ALA A 259 -12.67 5.36 0.28
N ALA A 260 -12.72 4.82 1.50
CA ALA A 260 -13.89 4.91 2.36
C ALA A 260 -14.08 6.33 2.91
N ALA A 261 -12.99 7.03 3.21
CA ALA A 261 -13.00 8.40 3.69
C ALA A 261 -12.84 9.45 2.56
N ASP A 262 -12.64 9.03 1.32
CA ASP A 262 -12.25 9.89 0.17
C ASP A 262 -11.07 10.83 0.54
N THR A 263 -10.04 10.27 1.17
CA THR A 263 -8.90 11.02 1.68
C THR A 263 -7.60 10.46 1.14
N LEU A 264 -6.78 11.33 0.54
CA LEU A 264 -5.43 11.00 0.09
C LEU A 264 -4.42 11.51 1.11
N TYR A 265 -3.55 10.62 1.58
CA TYR A 265 -2.39 10.96 2.39
C TYR A 265 -1.19 11.17 1.48
N VAL A 266 -0.39 12.21 1.79
CA VAL A 266 0.73 12.67 0.96
C VAL A 266 1.95 12.87 1.84
N ALA A 267 3.03 12.13 1.56
CA ALA A 267 4.33 12.38 2.15
C ALA A 267 4.99 13.57 1.46
N SER A 268 5.45 14.54 2.24
CA SER A 268 6.23 15.68 1.78
C SER A 268 7.65 15.55 2.31
N THR A 269 8.54 14.99 1.51
CA THR A 269 9.90 14.61 1.90
C THR A 269 10.72 15.81 2.38
N ALA A 270 10.63 16.93 1.68
CA ALA A 270 11.37 18.14 2.02
C ALA A 270 10.88 18.81 3.31
N ASP A 271 9.62 18.60 3.68
CA ASP A 271 9.00 19.18 4.87
C ASP A 271 9.11 18.26 6.10
N ASN A 272 9.48 16.98 5.95
CA ASN A 272 9.35 15.92 6.98
C ASN A 272 7.93 15.82 7.54
N GLN A 273 6.92 15.86 6.67
CA GLN A 273 5.52 15.96 7.06
C GLN A 273 4.65 15.04 6.21
N ILE A 274 3.55 14.57 6.81
CA ILE A 274 2.47 13.86 6.11
C ILE A 274 1.21 14.72 6.16
N PHE A 275 0.58 14.89 5.00
CA PHE A 275 -0.65 15.68 4.84
C PHE A 275 -1.82 14.81 4.39
N ALA A 276 -3.04 15.23 4.72
CA ALA A 276 -4.29 14.63 4.24
C ALA A 276 -5.06 15.60 3.34
N VAL A 277 -5.39 15.16 2.14
CA VAL A 277 -6.22 15.87 1.16
C VAL A 277 -7.59 15.21 1.13
N SER A 278 -8.60 15.87 1.69
CA SER A 278 -9.99 15.40 1.70
C SER A 278 -10.67 15.53 0.35
N GLN A 279 -11.70 14.70 0.08
CA GLN A 279 -12.43 14.66 -1.18
C GLN A 279 -11.51 14.46 -2.39
N ALA A 280 -10.46 13.67 -2.21
CA ALA A 280 -9.41 13.53 -3.23
C ALA A 280 -9.91 12.90 -4.52
N GLY A 281 -10.84 11.93 -4.43
CA GLY A 281 -11.47 11.27 -5.57
C GLY A 281 -12.48 12.13 -6.32
N THR A 282 -13.01 13.19 -5.69
CA THR A 282 -14.14 13.94 -6.22
C THR A 282 -13.86 15.42 -6.47
N ARG A 283 -12.90 16.03 -5.79
CA ARG A 283 -12.61 17.47 -5.92
C ARG A 283 -12.14 17.86 -7.32
N MET A 284 -12.45 19.08 -7.74
CA MET A 284 -12.14 19.60 -9.07
C MET A 284 -11.04 20.68 -9.06
N SER A 285 -10.45 20.97 -7.89
CA SER A 285 -9.38 21.96 -7.70
C SER A 285 -8.47 21.57 -6.56
N SER A 286 -7.28 22.17 -6.50
CA SER A 286 -6.31 21.94 -5.43
C SER A 286 -6.84 22.32 -4.04
N ALA A 287 -6.49 21.53 -3.04
CA ALA A 287 -6.67 21.81 -1.61
C ALA A 287 -5.50 22.54 -0.97
N GLY A 288 -4.52 22.99 -1.77
CA GLY A 288 -3.21 23.30 -1.24
C GLY A 288 -2.50 22.01 -0.80
N ARG A 289 -1.75 22.04 0.30
CA ARG A 289 -1.12 20.83 0.87
C ARG A 289 -2.10 19.92 1.61
N GLY A 290 -3.31 20.39 1.91
CA GLY A 290 -4.26 19.69 2.78
C GLY A 290 -4.03 19.97 4.26
N THR A 291 -4.45 19.04 5.13
CA THR A 291 -4.31 19.12 6.58
C THR A 291 -3.06 18.35 7.02
N LEU A 292 -2.20 18.98 7.85
CA LEU A 292 -1.06 18.30 8.47
C LEU A 292 -1.57 17.19 9.41
N ILE A 293 -1.08 15.97 9.22
CA ILE A 293 -1.47 14.79 10.01
C ILE A 293 -0.34 14.33 10.92
N PHE A 294 0.88 14.24 10.39
CA PHE A 294 2.03 13.73 11.14
C PHE A 294 3.26 14.59 10.85
N GLU A 295 3.90 15.05 11.92
CA GLU A 295 5.17 15.75 11.95
C GLU A 295 5.82 15.37 13.27
N ASP A 296 6.89 14.58 13.22
CA ASP A 296 7.50 13.98 14.39
C ASP A 296 9.00 13.76 14.13
N GLU A 297 9.79 13.64 15.18
CA GLU A 297 11.25 13.39 15.07
C GLU A 297 11.59 12.06 14.38
N HIS A 298 10.63 11.12 14.29
CA HIS A 298 10.80 9.87 13.57
C HIS A 298 10.65 9.99 12.04
N LEU A 299 10.21 11.15 11.50
CA LEU A 299 10.21 11.38 10.06
C LEU A 299 11.55 11.94 9.59
N ARG A 300 12.21 11.20 8.69
CA ARG A 300 13.53 11.52 8.15
C ARG A 300 13.55 11.45 6.62
N GLY A 301 12.81 12.36 5.99
CA GLY A 301 12.63 12.39 4.55
C GLY A 301 11.66 11.28 4.06
N PRO A 302 10.39 11.27 4.49
CA PRO A 302 9.44 10.21 4.12
C PRO A 302 9.30 10.10 2.60
N LEU A 303 9.40 8.86 2.05
CA LEU A 303 9.44 8.59 0.61
C LEU A 303 8.22 7.82 0.12
N ALA A 304 8.04 6.56 0.52
CA ALA A 304 6.86 5.77 0.18
C ALA A 304 5.79 5.91 1.27
N LEU A 305 4.54 5.58 0.94
CA LEU A 305 3.44 5.57 1.90
C LEU A 305 2.43 4.48 1.54
N ALA A 306 2.06 3.64 2.50
CA ALA A 306 1.06 2.60 2.32
C ALA A 306 0.19 2.45 3.57
N PHE A 307 -0.98 1.82 3.41
CA PHE A 307 -1.78 1.38 4.54
C PHE A 307 -1.35 0.00 5.03
N ALA A 308 -1.17 -0.12 6.34
CA ALA A 308 -1.13 -1.41 7.02
C ALA A 308 -2.55 -2.00 7.15
N PRO A 309 -2.71 -3.32 7.34
CA PRO A 309 -4.02 -3.96 7.48
C PRO A 309 -4.85 -3.49 8.67
N ASN A 310 -4.20 -2.99 9.74
CA ASN A 310 -4.85 -2.38 10.90
C ASN A 310 -5.40 -0.97 10.62
N GLY A 311 -5.14 -0.42 9.43
CA GLY A 311 -5.56 0.90 9.00
C GLY A 311 -4.58 2.02 9.34
N ASP A 312 -3.44 1.73 9.93
CA ASP A 312 -2.36 2.68 10.15
C ASP A 312 -1.59 2.97 8.85
N LEU A 313 -0.80 4.01 8.87
CA LEU A 313 0.05 4.41 7.75
C LEU A 313 1.49 3.98 8.00
N VAL A 314 2.13 3.48 6.97
CA VAL A 314 3.54 3.06 6.99
C VAL A 314 4.30 3.84 5.92
N THR A 315 5.42 4.46 6.30
CA THR A 315 6.30 5.21 5.40
C THR A 315 7.73 4.72 5.51
N SER A 316 8.49 4.78 4.43
CA SER A 316 9.94 4.64 4.46
C SER A 316 10.59 6.01 4.61
N ASN A 317 11.71 6.09 5.35
CA ASN A 317 12.49 7.31 5.50
C ASN A 317 13.70 7.31 4.56
N GLY A 318 13.90 8.43 3.87
CA GLY A 318 15.07 8.65 3.03
C GLY A 318 16.24 9.24 3.81
N ASP A 319 16.79 8.50 4.77
CA ASP A 319 17.82 8.97 5.70
C ASP A 319 19.10 9.50 5.05
N ALA A 320 19.36 9.15 3.80
CA ALA A 320 20.44 9.80 3.02
C ALA A 320 20.21 11.31 2.86
N VAL A 321 18.97 11.77 3.01
CA VAL A 321 18.53 13.18 2.92
C VAL A 321 18.63 13.88 4.26
N ASN A 322 18.24 13.21 5.33
CA ASN A 322 18.16 13.76 6.68
C ASN A 322 18.57 12.68 7.69
N ALA A 323 19.88 12.47 7.79
CA ALA A 323 20.48 11.32 8.46
C ALA A 323 20.12 11.20 9.95
N ASP A 324 19.70 9.99 10.33
CA ASP A 324 19.62 9.55 11.73
C ASP A 324 20.60 8.38 11.94
N PRO A 325 21.69 8.59 12.68
CA PRO A 325 22.69 7.54 12.88
C PRO A 325 22.22 6.41 13.81
N THR A 326 21.08 6.58 14.49
CA THR A 326 20.51 5.57 15.40
C THR A 326 19.47 4.69 14.73
N GLN A 327 18.89 5.17 13.61
CA GLN A 327 17.87 4.49 12.81
C GLN A 327 18.16 4.78 11.32
N PRO A 328 19.11 4.08 10.68
CA PRO A 328 19.69 4.55 9.43
C PRO A 328 18.90 4.24 8.16
N SER A 329 17.96 3.33 8.18
CA SER A 329 17.18 2.90 7.00
C SER A 329 15.80 2.43 7.42
N GLU A 330 15.07 3.30 8.08
CA GLU A 330 13.86 2.90 8.79
C GLU A 330 12.59 2.95 7.97
N ILE A 331 11.65 2.10 8.40
CA ILE A 331 10.24 2.17 8.09
C ILE A 331 9.50 2.60 9.36
N VAL A 332 8.62 3.58 9.25
CA VAL A 332 7.90 4.19 10.36
C VAL A 332 6.40 3.93 10.21
N GLU A 333 5.76 3.46 11.30
CA GLU A 333 4.31 3.28 11.39
C GLU A 333 3.67 4.33 12.30
N PHE A 334 2.56 4.92 11.84
CA PHE A 334 1.78 5.90 12.58
C PHE A 334 0.29 5.83 12.24
N THR A 335 -0.57 6.22 13.17
CA THR A 335 -2.01 6.21 12.95
C THR A 335 -2.44 7.30 11.95
N LYS A 336 -3.63 7.15 11.35
CA LYS A 336 -4.24 8.21 10.52
C LYS A 336 -4.47 9.53 11.26
N SER A 337 -4.44 9.54 12.58
CA SER A 337 -4.53 10.73 13.42
C SER A 337 -3.18 11.34 13.83
N GLY A 338 -2.07 10.76 13.35
CA GLY A 338 -0.73 11.29 13.60
C GLY A 338 -0.08 10.84 14.91
N LYS A 339 -0.42 9.66 15.42
CA LYS A 339 0.28 9.07 16.58
C LYS A 339 1.32 8.09 16.09
N PHE A 340 2.58 8.26 16.49
CA PHE A 340 3.66 7.29 16.27
C PHE A 340 3.32 5.94 16.94
N ILE A 341 3.58 4.84 16.22
CA ILE A 341 3.34 3.47 16.68
C ILE A 341 4.65 2.72 16.85
N GLY A 342 5.53 2.75 15.84
CA GLY A 342 6.80 2.05 15.87
C GLY A 342 7.64 2.30 14.63
N GLN A 343 8.89 1.82 14.69
CA GLN A 343 9.81 1.87 13.55
C GLN A 343 10.75 0.66 13.59
N PHE A 344 11.33 0.32 12.45
CA PHE A 344 12.38 -0.69 12.36
C PHE A 344 13.32 -0.39 11.18
N ASP A 345 14.58 -0.81 11.30
CA ASP A 345 15.57 -0.69 10.23
C ASP A 345 15.49 -1.87 9.27
N VAL A 346 15.53 -1.59 7.97
CA VAL A 346 15.64 -2.61 6.91
C VAL A 346 17.09 -2.94 6.60
N ASP A 347 18.01 -2.02 6.86
CA ASP A 347 19.46 -2.15 6.65
C ASP A 347 20.22 -1.29 7.66
N ALA A 348 21.47 -1.67 7.95
CA ALA A 348 22.36 -0.94 8.86
C ALA A 348 23.03 0.30 8.23
N GLY A 349 22.96 0.46 6.90
CA GLY A 349 23.46 1.62 6.18
C GLY A 349 22.39 2.71 6.04
N GLN A 350 22.79 3.97 6.00
CA GLN A 350 21.84 5.07 5.81
C GLN A 350 21.23 5.08 4.41
N GLY A 351 19.94 5.44 4.32
CA GLY A 351 19.23 5.70 3.09
C GLY A 351 18.84 4.48 2.28
N GLY A 352 18.79 3.28 2.89
CA GLY A 352 18.41 2.04 2.21
C GLY A 352 16.92 1.90 1.96
N ALA A 353 16.06 2.37 2.86
CA ALA A 353 14.61 2.19 2.76
C ALA A 353 13.98 3.15 1.75
N PHE A 354 13.48 2.63 0.63
CA PHE A 354 12.81 3.42 -0.41
C PHE A 354 11.36 3.01 -0.61
N GLY A 355 11.03 2.31 -1.70
CA GLY A 355 9.68 1.90 -2.01
C GLY A 355 9.19 0.82 -1.04
N LEU A 356 7.90 0.85 -0.73
CA LEU A 356 7.23 -0.21 0.01
C LEU A 356 5.81 -0.45 -0.52
N ALA A 357 5.34 -1.67 -0.35
CA ALA A 357 3.96 -2.05 -0.59
C ALA A 357 3.51 -3.08 0.45
N ILE A 358 2.24 -3.07 0.81
CA ILE A 358 1.65 -4.02 1.75
C ILE A 358 0.42 -4.65 1.10
N ALA A 359 0.30 -5.98 1.20
CA ALA A 359 -0.84 -6.72 0.67
C ALA A 359 -1.27 -7.84 1.62
N LEU A 360 -2.56 -8.15 1.65
CA LEU A 360 -3.05 -9.38 2.26
C LEU A 360 -2.82 -10.54 1.28
N VAL A 361 -2.12 -11.59 1.72
CA VAL A 361 -1.71 -12.71 0.87
C VAL A 361 -2.46 -14.03 1.15
N GLY A 362 -3.43 -13.98 2.05
CA GLY A 362 -4.33 -15.07 2.39
C GLY A 362 -4.47 -15.26 3.89
N GLY A 363 -5.67 -15.70 4.34
CA GLY A 363 -5.98 -15.83 5.76
C GLY A 363 -5.69 -14.53 6.53
N ASP A 364 -4.99 -14.68 7.64
CA ASP A 364 -4.60 -13.58 8.53
C ASP A 364 -3.13 -13.15 8.30
N THR A 365 -2.63 -13.26 7.06
CA THR A 365 -1.25 -12.92 6.73
C THR A 365 -1.19 -11.69 5.84
N ALA A 366 -0.45 -10.67 6.30
CA ALA A 366 -0.01 -9.55 5.49
C ALA A 366 1.43 -9.76 5.01
N ARG A 367 1.71 -9.33 3.81
CA ARG A 367 3.04 -9.29 3.22
C ARG A 367 3.47 -7.85 3.05
N LEU A 368 4.55 -7.47 3.72
CA LEU A 368 5.28 -6.24 3.47
C LEU A 368 6.39 -6.55 2.46
N ALA A 369 6.45 -5.79 1.38
CA ALA A 369 7.57 -5.77 0.46
C ALA A 369 8.20 -4.38 0.47
N THR A 370 9.48 -4.30 0.74
CA THR A 370 10.25 -3.04 0.72
C THR A 370 11.54 -3.24 -0.04
N VAL A 371 12.10 -2.18 -0.60
CA VAL A 371 13.38 -2.23 -1.29
C VAL A 371 14.46 -1.55 -0.48
N ASP A 372 15.66 -2.12 -0.56
CA ASP A 372 16.87 -1.61 0.03
C ASP A 372 17.84 -1.17 -1.08
N ASP A 373 18.08 0.14 -1.15
CA ASP A 373 18.97 0.76 -2.14
C ASP A 373 20.45 0.42 -1.88
N ASN A 374 20.86 0.30 -0.62
CA ASN A 374 22.26 0.01 -0.25
C ASN A 374 22.72 -1.35 -0.79
N THR A 375 21.85 -2.35 -0.72
CA THR A 375 22.14 -3.73 -1.19
C THR A 375 21.55 -4.04 -2.56
N ASN A 376 20.73 -3.14 -3.11
CA ASN A 376 19.97 -3.34 -4.34
C ASN A 376 19.12 -4.62 -4.30
N SER A 377 18.36 -4.76 -3.23
CA SER A 377 17.52 -5.91 -2.99
C SER A 377 16.05 -5.54 -2.69
N ILE A 378 15.18 -6.53 -2.86
CA ILE A 378 13.84 -6.55 -2.27
C ILE A 378 13.88 -7.38 -1.00
N ILE A 379 13.23 -6.88 0.05
CA ILE A 379 13.00 -7.55 1.31
C ILE A 379 11.50 -7.82 1.42
N VAL A 380 11.12 -9.07 1.61
CA VAL A 380 9.71 -9.50 1.75
C VAL A 380 9.54 -10.13 3.11
N ILE A 381 8.58 -9.63 3.88
CA ILE A 381 8.29 -10.06 5.25
C ILE A 381 6.82 -10.47 5.31
N ASP A 382 6.56 -11.72 5.68
CA ASP A 382 5.21 -12.20 5.97
C ASP A 382 4.94 -12.10 7.47
N GLN A 383 3.85 -11.41 7.83
CA GLN A 383 3.44 -11.18 9.21
C GLN A 383 1.99 -11.58 9.43
N SER A 384 1.72 -12.25 10.55
CA SER A 384 0.36 -12.52 10.99
C SER A 384 -0.32 -11.23 11.45
N VAL A 385 -1.54 -11.00 10.96
CA VAL A 385 -2.39 -9.85 11.31
C VAL A 385 -3.60 -10.32 12.13
N VAL A 386 -3.37 -11.24 13.08
CA VAL A 386 -4.43 -11.65 14.03
C VAL A 386 -4.79 -10.44 14.89
N PRO A 387 -6.10 -10.10 15.04
CA PRO A 387 -6.56 -9.00 15.86
C PRO A 387 -6.22 -9.16 17.35
#